data_cc53bed6811fd4aa4dfd3039b3b46097
#
_entry.id   cc53bed6811fd4aa4dfd3039b3b46097
#
_cell.length_a   1.000
_cell.length_b   1.000
_cell.length_c   1.000
_cell.angle_alpha   90.00
_cell.angle_beta   90.00
_cell.angle_gamma   90.00
#
_symmetry.space_group_name_H-M   'P 1'
#
loop_
_entity.id
_entity.type
_entity.pdbx_description
1 polymer ?
#
loop_
_entity_poly.entity_id
_entity_poly.type
_entity_poly.pdbx_seq_one_letter_code
_entity_poly.pdbx_strand_id
1 'polypeptide(L)'
;MNITTFSPPFRIVGGYFICGFIFLLLSAASFLKADFGAIQAPQTASFFHVFLLGFVISIIIGALYQLTSVIIQKEFFTVKFAFLNLLAYGAGVALLSAGLLLSSIPLMHAGGAVLLLSLFYFTICYALSFIGTPKWSFPAVAL
;
A
#
# COMPACT_ATOMS: atom_id res chain seq x y z
N MET A 1 15.76 -7.81 31.20
CA MET A 1 15.20 -8.50 30.03
C MET A 1 14.95 -7.43 28.98
N ASN A 2 15.91 -7.25 28.05
CA ASN A 2 15.74 -6.25 26.99
C ASN A 2 14.72 -6.79 25.99
N ILE A 3 13.51 -6.25 26.03
CA ILE A 3 12.49 -6.50 25.01
C ILE A 3 12.96 -5.75 23.77
N THR A 4 13.71 -6.41 22.90
CA THR A 4 13.99 -5.88 21.56
C THR A 4 12.67 -5.90 20.82
N THR A 5 12.08 -4.73 20.64
CA THR A 5 10.87 -4.57 19.83
C THR A 5 11.27 -4.69 18.36
N PHE A 6 11.00 -5.82 17.74
CA PHE A 6 11.23 -6.04 16.30
C PHE A 6 10.28 -5.23 15.41
N SER A 7 9.34 -4.52 16.01
CA SER A 7 8.33 -3.76 15.28
C SER A 7 8.94 -2.57 14.52
N PRO A 8 8.58 -2.35 13.25
CA PRO A 8 8.96 -1.16 12.52
C PRO A 8 8.47 0.11 13.23
N PRO A 9 9.10 1.28 12.97
CA PRO A 9 8.65 2.54 13.55
C PRO A 9 7.17 2.80 13.28
N PHE A 10 6.40 3.15 14.31
CA PHE A 10 4.97 3.45 14.20
C PHE A 10 4.63 4.46 13.10
N ARG A 11 5.54 5.40 12.81
CA ARG A 11 5.38 6.38 11.72
C ARG A 11 5.13 5.73 10.35
N ILE A 12 5.71 4.56 10.07
CA ILE A 12 5.53 3.85 8.80
C ILE A 12 4.18 3.17 8.79
N VAL A 13 3.91 2.34 9.79
CA VAL A 13 2.66 1.59 9.93
C VAL A 13 1.46 2.54 10.00
N GLY A 14 1.52 3.51 10.92
CA GLY A 14 0.48 4.53 11.07
C GLY A 14 0.33 5.40 9.82
N GLY A 15 1.43 5.69 9.11
CA GLY A 15 1.41 6.41 7.85
C GLY A 15 0.59 5.69 6.77
N TYR A 16 0.76 4.38 6.60
CA TYR A 16 -0.04 3.60 5.65
C TYR A 16 -1.51 3.53 6.07
N PHE A 17 -1.81 3.39 7.36
CA PHE A 17 -3.20 3.43 7.84
C PHE A 17 -3.85 4.79 7.60
N ILE A 18 -3.17 5.89 7.92
CA ILE A 18 -3.69 7.24 7.66
C ILE A 18 -3.89 7.46 6.16
N CYS A 19 -2.94 7.06 5.33
CA CYS A 19 -3.06 7.10 3.86
C CYS A 19 -4.29 6.33 3.40
N GLY A 20 -4.49 5.10 3.89
CA GLY A 20 -5.66 4.28 3.61
C GLY A 20 -6.97 4.97 4.00
N PHE A 21 -7.06 5.54 5.21
CA PHE A 21 -8.26 6.26 5.64
C PHE A 21 -8.56 7.49 4.79
N ILE A 22 -7.54 8.23 4.36
CA ILE A 22 -7.73 9.36 3.44
C ILE A 22 -8.33 8.85 2.12
N PHE A 23 -7.79 7.77 1.56
CA PHE A 23 -8.34 7.19 0.33
C PHE A 23 -9.71 6.57 0.53
N LEU A 24 -10.05 6.04 1.70
CA LEU A 24 -11.41 5.60 2.01
C LEU A 24 -12.40 6.76 1.91
N LEU A 25 -12.09 7.91 2.50
CA LEU A 25 -12.94 9.10 2.41
C LEU A 25 -13.07 9.61 0.98
N LEU A 26 -11.95 9.61 0.23
CA LEU A 26 -11.97 9.98 -1.20
C LEU A 26 -12.79 8.99 -2.03
N SER A 27 -12.72 7.69 -1.73
CA SER A 27 -13.53 6.69 -2.42
C SER A 27 -15.02 6.85 -2.12
N ALA A 28 -15.38 7.16 -0.87
CA ALA A 28 -16.77 7.45 -0.50
C ALA A 28 -17.33 8.67 -1.27
N ALA A 29 -16.52 9.72 -1.44
CA ALA A 29 -16.89 10.86 -2.27
C ALA A 29 -17.01 10.49 -3.78
N SER A 30 -16.11 9.63 -4.27
CA SER A 30 -16.13 9.14 -5.66
C SER A 30 -17.30 8.19 -5.93
N PHE A 31 -17.74 7.42 -4.93
CA PHE A 31 -18.88 6.51 -5.01
C PHE A 31 -20.15 7.25 -5.44
N LEU A 32 -20.37 8.46 -4.94
CA LEU A 32 -21.54 9.29 -5.28
C LEU A 32 -21.61 9.69 -6.77
N LYS A 33 -20.49 9.59 -7.48
CA LYS A 33 -20.37 9.93 -8.91
C LYS A 33 -20.17 8.69 -9.80
N ALA A 34 -20.03 7.50 -9.20
CA ALA A 34 -19.83 6.25 -9.94
C ALA A 34 -21.14 5.81 -10.59
N ASP A 35 -21.06 5.42 -11.85
CA ASP A 35 -22.17 4.82 -12.60
C ASP A 35 -21.93 3.31 -12.70
N PHE A 36 -22.58 2.55 -11.86
CA PHE A 36 -22.45 1.09 -11.81
C PHE A 36 -23.16 0.39 -13.00
N GLY A 37 -23.99 1.11 -13.76
CA GLY A 37 -24.51 0.64 -15.03
C GLY A 37 -23.48 0.69 -16.16
N ALA A 38 -22.44 1.52 -16.00
CA ALA A 38 -21.34 1.69 -16.96
C ALA A 38 -20.00 1.45 -16.25
N ILE A 39 -19.62 0.18 -16.03
CA ILE A 39 -18.39 -0.19 -15.31
C ILE A 39 -17.12 0.40 -15.96
N GLN A 40 -17.15 0.63 -17.28
CA GLN A 40 -16.04 1.21 -18.03
C GLN A 40 -16.01 2.76 -17.96
N ALA A 41 -16.98 3.40 -17.31
CA ALA A 41 -16.98 4.83 -17.14
C ALA A 41 -15.75 5.29 -16.32
N PRO A 42 -15.07 6.38 -16.71
CA PRO A 42 -13.89 6.88 -16.02
C PRO A 42 -14.12 7.11 -14.52
N GLN A 43 -15.30 7.57 -14.13
CA GLN A 43 -15.68 7.80 -12.73
C GLN A 43 -15.73 6.49 -11.93
N THR A 44 -16.34 5.47 -12.51
CA THR A 44 -16.44 4.13 -11.89
C THR A 44 -15.07 3.45 -11.79
N ALA A 45 -14.28 3.51 -12.86
CA ALA A 45 -12.92 3.00 -12.85
C ALA A 45 -12.05 3.72 -11.80
N SER A 46 -12.12 5.04 -11.72
CA SER A 46 -11.41 5.83 -10.71
C SER A 46 -11.83 5.44 -9.28
N PHE A 47 -13.14 5.28 -9.02
CA PHE A 47 -13.64 4.82 -7.73
C PHE A 47 -12.99 3.50 -7.31
N PHE A 48 -12.98 2.49 -8.17
CA PHE A 48 -12.38 1.20 -7.85
C PHE A 48 -10.88 1.31 -7.56
N HIS A 49 -10.14 2.14 -8.31
CA HIS A 49 -8.72 2.33 -8.05
C HIS A 49 -8.46 3.04 -6.72
N VAL A 50 -9.22 4.09 -6.40
CA VAL A 50 -9.09 4.76 -5.09
C VAL A 50 -9.45 3.82 -3.95
N PHE A 51 -10.51 3.03 -4.08
CA PHE A 51 -10.94 2.10 -3.04
C PHE A 51 -9.96 0.94 -2.88
N LEU A 52 -9.68 0.20 -3.96
CA LEU A 52 -8.86 -1.01 -3.86
C LEU A 52 -7.38 -0.67 -3.63
N LEU A 53 -6.79 0.16 -4.49
CA LEU A 53 -5.38 0.50 -4.37
C LEU A 53 -5.15 1.51 -3.26
N GLY A 54 -5.97 2.56 -3.17
CA GLY A 54 -5.78 3.60 -2.17
C GLY A 54 -6.07 3.12 -0.75
N PHE A 55 -7.22 2.53 -0.50
CA PHE A 55 -7.62 2.09 0.85
C PHE A 55 -7.15 0.68 1.16
N VAL A 56 -7.65 -0.34 0.44
CA VAL A 56 -7.46 -1.74 0.84
C VAL A 56 -5.97 -2.12 0.86
N ILE A 57 -5.24 -1.85 -0.21
CA ILE A 57 -3.81 -2.20 -0.30
C ILE A 57 -2.97 -1.38 0.70
N SER A 58 -3.29 -0.11 0.96
CA SER A 58 -2.59 0.66 2.01
C SER A 58 -2.70 0.00 3.37
N ILE A 59 -3.91 -0.42 3.76
CA ILE A 59 -4.14 -1.11 5.04
C ILE A 59 -3.37 -2.43 5.09
N ILE A 60 -3.39 -3.20 4.00
CA ILE A 60 -2.64 -4.46 3.90
C ILE A 60 -1.14 -4.22 4.06
N ILE A 61 -0.55 -3.26 3.35
CA ILE A 61 0.89 -2.94 3.46
C ILE A 61 1.24 -2.52 4.89
N GLY A 62 0.44 -1.64 5.50
CA GLY A 62 0.65 -1.21 6.88
C GLY A 62 0.60 -2.38 7.87
N ALA A 63 -0.38 -3.27 7.71
CA ALA A 63 -0.50 -4.48 8.52
C ALA A 63 0.68 -5.44 8.31
N LEU A 64 1.12 -5.66 7.07
CA LEU A 64 2.25 -6.53 6.75
C LEU A 64 3.56 -6.00 7.36
N TYR A 65 3.81 -4.68 7.33
CA TYR A 65 4.97 -4.12 8.03
C TYR A 65 4.97 -4.48 9.51
N GLN A 66 3.82 -4.38 10.18
CA GLN A 66 3.73 -4.65 11.62
C GLN A 66 3.77 -6.15 11.92
N LEU A 67 2.93 -6.94 11.26
CA LEU A 67 2.75 -8.36 11.58
C LEU A 67 3.98 -9.18 11.23
N THR A 68 4.61 -8.92 10.08
CA THR A 68 5.78 -9.69 9.62
C THR A 68 6.88 -9.69 10.66
N SER A 69 7.32 -8.52 11.11
CA SER A 69 8.42 -8.41 12.08
C SER A 69 8.10 -9.11 13.42
N VAL A 70 6.84 -9.06 13.86
CA VAL A 70 6.39 -9.71 15.09
C VAL A 70 6.36 -11.23 14.94
N ILE A 71 5.86 -11.73 13.80
CA ILE A 71 5.70 -13.17 13.57
C ILE A 71 7.04 -13.86 13.32
N ILE A 72 7.90 -13.27 12.51
CA ILE A 72 9.24 -13.83 12.24
C ILE A 72 10.25 -13.55 13.35
N GLN A 73 9.89 -12.74 14.36
CA GLN A 73 10.75 -12.33 15.48
C GLN A 73 12.09 -11.75 15.00
N LYS A 74 12.05 -10.97 13.94
CA LYS A 74 13.20 -10.35 13.29
C LYS A 74 12.82 -8.96 12.77
N GLU A 75 13.80 -8.05 12.73
CA GLU A 75 13.60 -6.76 12.09
C GLU A 75 13.26 -6.91 10.60
N PHE A 76 12.39 -6.05 10.10
CA PHE A 76 12.11 -5.95 8.68
C PHE A 76 13.40 -5.64 7.92
N PHE A 77 13.60 -6.24 6.75
CA PHE A 77 14.86 -6.16 5.99
C PHE A 77 15.41 -4.73 5.91
N THR A 78 14.57 -3.76 5.60
CA THR A 78 14.90 -2.34 5.67
C THR A 78 13.66 -1.48 5.76
N VAL A 79 13.73 -0.44 6.58
CA VAL A 79 12.69 0.60 6.68
C VAL A 79 13.20 1.97 6.23
N LYS A 80 14.46 2.02 5.74
CA LYS A 80 15.15 3.27 5.42
C LYS A 80 14.37 4.15 4.45
N PHE A 81 13.81 3.57 3.39
CA PHE A 81 13.05 4.29 2.38
C PHE A 81 11.54 4.04 2.48
N ALA A 82 11.06 3.38 3.54
CA ALA A 82 9.66 3.02 3.67
C ALA A 82 8.72 4.23 3.69
N PHE A 83 9.14 5.33 4.30
CA PHE A 83 8.36 6.58 4.30
C PHE A 83 8.32 7.24 2.91
N LEU A 84 9.44 7.27 2.20
CA LEU A 84 9.48 7.77 0.82
C LEU A 84 8.60 6.88 -0.08
N ASN A 85 8.66 5.57 0.12
CA ASN A 85 7.79 4.63 -0.60
C ASN A 85 6.31 4.87 -0.32
N LEU A 86 5.93 5.17 0.92
CA LEU A 86 4.56 5.55 1.27
C LEU A 86 4.10 6.78 0.48
N LEU A 87 4.94 7.82 0.40
CA LEU A 87 4.62 9.03 -0.35
C LEU A 87 4.51 8.74 -1.86
N ALA A 88 5.45 7.97 -2.41
CA ALA A 88 5.42 7.57 -3.81
C ALA A 88 4.17 6.72 -4.12
N TYR A 89 3.83 5.78 -3.23
CA TYR A 89 2.64 4.97 -3.32
C TYR A 89 1.36 5.82 -3.37
N GLY A 90 1.18 6.69 -2.39
CA GLY A 90 0.01 7.58 -2.32
C GLY A 90 -0.09 8.51 -3.53
N ALA A 91 1.04 9.09 -3.96
CA ALA A 91 1.08 9.90 -5.17
C ALA A 91 0.74 9.09 -6.44
N GLY A 92 1.24 7.86 -6.55
CA GLY A 92 0.93 6.95 -7.66
C GLY A 92 -0.56 6.66 -7.77
N VAL A 93 -1.22 6.32 -6.64
CA VAL A 93 -2.67 6.11 -6.59
C VAL A 93 -3.44 7.38 -6.98
N ALA A 94 -3.05 8.53 -6.43
CA ALA A 94 -3.71 9.80 -6.72
C ALA A 94 -3.59 10.20 -8.19
N LEU A 95 -2.38 10.10 -8.77
CA LEU A 95 -2.14 10.40 -10.19
C LEU A 95 -2.89 9.46 -11.12
N LEU A 96 -2.88 8.16 -10.83
CA LEU A 96 -3.59 7.15 -11.63
C LEU A 96 -5.09 7.44 -11.63
N SER A 97 -5.66 7.67 -10.44
CA SER A 97 -7.10 7.92 -10.29
C SER A 97 -7.52 9.25 -10.90
N ALA A 98 -6.70 10.30 -10.75
CA ALA A 98 -6.92 11.59 -11.42
C ALA A 98 -6.81 11.45 -12.95
N GLY A 99 -5.84 10.67 -13.43
CA GLY A 99 -5.69 10.37 -14.86
C GLY A 99 -6.92 9.69 -15.45
N LEU A 100 -7.51 8.74 -14.72
CA LEU A 100 -8.77 8.10 -15.11
C LEU A 100 -9.92 9.12 -15.17
N LEU A 101 -10.11 9.94 -14.11
CA LEU A 101 -11.16 10.96 -14.07
C LEU A 101 -11.06 11.98 -15.19
N LEU A 102 -9.84 12.40 -15.52
CA LEU A 102 -9.56 13.41 -16.54
C LEU A 102 -9.37 12.81 -17.94
N SER A 103 -9.47 11.47 -18.07
CA SER A 103 -9.17 10.73 -19.30
C SER A 103 -7.80 11.09 -19.89
N SER A 104 -6.82 11.35 -18.99
CA SER A 104 -5.47 11.78 -19.35
C SER A 104 -4.51 10.60 -19.37
N ILE A 105 -4.18 10.12 -20.56
CA ILE A 105 -3.25 9.00 -20.76
C ILE A 105 -1.88 9.26 -20.10
N PRO A 106 -1.25 10.44 -20.22
CA PRO A 106 0.04 10.69 -19.55
C PRO A 106 -0.02 10.58 -18.03
N LEU A 107 -1.09 11.07 -17.39
CA LEU A 107 -1.27 10.96 -15.94
C LEU A 107 -1.49 9.51 -15.52
N MET A 108 -2.25 8.74 -16.29
CA MET A 108 -2.48 7.31 -16.03
C MET A 108 -1.17 6.54 -16.08
N HIS A 109 -0.35 6.76 -17.11
CA HIS A 109 0.95 6.09 -17.25
C HIS A 109 1.92 6.52 -16.14
N ALA A 110 2.03 7.80 -15.84
CA ALA A 110 2.89 8.30 -14.77
C ALA A 110 2.48 7.73 -13.41
N GLY A 111 1.18 7.81 -13.08
CA GLY A 111 0.64 7.26 -11.83
C GLY A 111 0.83 5.75 -11.72
N GLY A 112 0.51 5.01 -12.79
CA GLY A 112 0.70 3.57 -12.85
C GLY A 112 2.15 3.15 -12.70
N ALA A 113 3.09 3.83 -13.35
CA ALA A 113 4.51 3.55 -13.24
C ALA A 113 5.04 3.80 -11.81
N VAL A 114 4.70 4.93 -11.20
CA VAL A 114 5.11 5.26 -9.82
C VAL A 114 4.53 4.24 -8.84
N LEU A 115 3.25 3.90 -8.99
CA LEU A 115 2.59 2.91 -8.15
C LEU A 115 3.24 1.52 -8.27
N LEU A 116 3.51 1.09 -9.50
CA LEU A 116 4.14 -0.20 -9.79
C LEU A 116 5.54 -0.28 -9.15
N LEU A 117 6.37 0.75 -9.33
CA LEU A 117 7.70 0.81 -8.73
C LEU A 117 7.64 0.78 -7.20
N SER A 118 6.68 1.49 -6.60
CA SER A 118 6.45 1.49 -5.17
C SER A 118 6.06 0.09 -4.64
N LEU A 119 5.16 -0.60 -5.32
CA LEU A 119 4.76 -1.97 -4.98
C LEU A 119 5.91 -2.96 -5.14
N PHE A 120 6.71 -2.85 -6.21
CA PHE A 120 7.90 -3.68 -6.39
C PHE A 120 8.91 -3.47 -5.27
N TYR A 121 9.19 -2.23 -4.90
CA TYR A 121 10.07 -1.93 -3.78
C TYR A 121 9.57 -2.60 -2.49
N PHE A 122 8.29 -2.42 -2.15
CA PHE A 122 7.70 -3.06 -0.98
C PHE A 122 7.82 -4.58 -1.04
N THR A 123 7.44 -5.19 -2.16
CA THR A 123 7.45 -6.65 -2.35
C THR A 123 8.85 -7.23 -2.21
N ILE A 124 9.87 -6.57 -2.77
CA ILE A 124 11.26 -7.00 -2.63
C ILE A 124 11.70 -6.92 -1.17
N CYS A 125 11.47 -5.79 -0.49
CA CYS A 125 11.83 -5.64 0.93
C CYS A 125 11.08 -6.64 1.81
N TYR A 126 9.81 -6.91 1.51
CA TYR A 126 8.99 -7.91 2.18
C TYR A 126 9.56 -9.32 2.01
N ALA A 127 9.83 -9.74 0.78
CA ALA A 127 10.39 -11.04 0.47
C ALA A 127 11.78 -11.25 1.13
N LEU A 128 12.65 -10.23 1.08
CA LEU A 128 13.98 -10.28 1.71
C LEU A 128 13.91 -10.37 3.23
N SER A 129 12.82 -9.92 3.86
CA SER A 129 12.64 -10.02 5.32
C SER A 129 12.56 -11.47 5.80
N PHE A 130 12.16 -12.41 4.94
CA PHE A 130 12.09 -13.84 5.27
C PHE A 130 13.45 -14.57 5.12
N ILE A 131 14.42 -13.98 4.44
CA ILE A 131 15.72 -14.62 4.25
C ILE A 131 16.47 -14.69 5.58
N GLY A 132 16.98 -15.88 5.91
CA GLY A 132 17.74 -16.12 7.15
C GLY A 132 16.87 -16.15 8.42
N THR A 133 15.60 -16.42 8.31
CA THR A 133 14.72 -16.67 9.46
C THR A 133 15.07 -18.03 10.07
N PRO A 134 15.50 -18.09 11.36
CA PRO A 134 16.10 -19.29 11.93
C PRO A 134 15.13 -20.47 12.10
N LYS A 135 13.84 -20.19 12.22
CA LYS A 135 12.78 -21.21 12.33
C LYS A 135 11.53 -20.70 11.61
N TRP A 136 11.10 -21.45 10.62
CA TRP A 136 9.80 -21.26 10.00
C TRP A 136 8.73 -21.77 10.96
N SER A 137 8.13 -20.88 11.73
CA SER A 137 6.94 -21.19 12.51
C SER A 137 5.73 -21.30 11.60
N PHE A 138 4.71 -22.07 12.00
CA PHE A 138 3.46 -22.17 11.23
C PHE A 138 2.86 -20.79 10.87
N PRO A 139 2.82 -19.78 11.76
CA PRO A 139 2.37 -18.44 11.41
C PRO A 139 3.23 -17.74 10.35
N ALA A 140 4.55 -17.98 10.32
CA ALA A 140 5.44 -17.39 9.33
C ALA A 140 5.26 -18.00 7.93
N VAL A 141 4.81 -19.25 7.84
CA VAL A 141 4.51 -19.93 6.57
C VAL A 141 3.16 -19.45 6.00
N ALA A 142 2.26 -18.96 6.85
CA ALA A 142 0.93 -18.48 6.45
C ALA A 142 0.89 -17.03 5.95
N LEU A 143 2.01 -16.27 6.11
CA LEU A 143 2.17 -14.92 5.55
C LEU A 143 2.64 -14.94 4.11
#